data_ef4021430e135894463280ab02683613
#
_entry.id   ef4021430e135894463280ab02683613
#
_cell.length_a   1.000
_cell.length_b   1.000
_cell.length_c   1.000
_cell.angle_alpha   90.00
_cell.angle_beta   90.00
_cell.angle_gamma   90.00
#
_symmetry.space_group_name_H-M   'P 1'
#
loop_
_entity.id
_entity.type
_entity.pdbx_description
1 polymer ?
#
loop_
_entity_poly.entity_id
_entity_poly.type
_entity_poly.pdbx_seq_one_letter_code
_entity_poly.pdbx_strand_id
1 'polypeptide(L)'
;MNEHIYHIHDLITVRVNPKVNPWVLKSINRQLGSFKSSEQDRSNPLMILVNPFPMFSFTQDREIFQNSEGGKDLWYANRDSRLAIEKTPSGYAVYTDAMFSFTGLIQQLFISKGISFAHAAALQNPAGLVTILAGSGGVGKTALSGFLVKEKGYKLLGDDMVALTQNGMCLAFHKAFVLKEYHRSVYPELFAARKHMSLRKRATRSIIWHLYANVPFRGIIDKFLKSQGVYNRIAFIPFIRKDYVDVVPAEQIFPVKCLATQGPVAKTIMLLRCSDADFSIEKQNGIWMARRMFAILYEELENDLKRLLEMGSVGLEDLGADFWRARVILEKAVSGAPCYALRIPNKATPEELARAFE
;
A
#
# COMPACT_ATOMS: atom_id res chain seq x y z
N MET A 1 3.80 -7.51 28.19
CA MET A 1 3.82 -7.60 26.72
C MET A 1 4.52 -6.36 26.21
N ASN A 2 5.51 -6.50 25.32
CA ASN A 2 6.29 -5.37 24.80
C ASN A 2 5.54 -4.68 23.65
N GLU A 3 5.76 -3.38 23.47
CA GLU A 3 5.31 -2.63 22.29
C GLU A 3 5.87 -3.23 21.00
N HIS A 4 5.12 -3.12 19.91
CA HIS A 4 5.64 -3.43 18.59
C HIS A 4 6.04 -2.13 17.91
N ILE A 5 7.28 -2.06 17.43
CA ILE A 5 7.88 -0.86 16.86
C ILE A 5 8.30 -1.13 15.41
N TYR A 6 8.04 -0.14 14.55
CA TYR A 6 8.41 -0.16 13.14
C TYR A 6 9.09 1.16 12.81
N HIS A 7 10.30 1.10 12.22
CA HIS A 7 11.06 2.27 11.79
C HIS A 7 11.06 2.35 10.26
N ILE A 8 10.41 3.37 9.71
CA ILE A 8 10.30 3.58 8.28
C ILE A 8 11.37 4.60 7.87
N HIS A 9 12.47 4.12 7.30
CA HIS A 9 13.59 4.91 6.78
C HIS A 9 14.18 5.94 7.74
N ASP A 10 14.22 5.65 9.03
CA ASP A 10 14.65 6.61 10.07
C ASP A 10 13.88 7.96 10.05
N LEU A 11 12.70 7.98 9.40
CA LEU A 11 11.85 9.16 9.26
C LEU A 11 10.60 9.08 10.14
N ILE A 12 9.98 7.91 10.17
CA ILE A 12 8.71 7.68 10.88
C ILE A 12 8.85 6.48 11.80
N THR A 13 8.44 6.64 13.04
CA THR A 13 8.27 5.52 13.97
C THR A 13 6.78 5.21 14.15
N VAL A 14 6.38 3.97 13.92
CA VAL A 14 5.04 3.46 14.26
C VAL A 14 5.17 2.63 15.53
N ARG A 15 4.51 3.07 16.61
CA ARG A 15 4.44 2.35 17.89
C ARG A 15 3.06 1.78 18.09
N VAL A 16 2.98 0.50 18.38
CA VAL A 16 1.71 -0.22 18.55
C VAL A 16 1.57 -0.70 19.97
N ASN A 17 0.54 -0.20 20.64
CA ASN A 17 0.21 -0.60 21.99
C ASN A 17 -0.05 -2.12 22.05
N PRO A 18 0.54 -2.85 23.02
CA PRO A 18 0.39 -4.30 23.13
C PRO A 18 -1.05 -4.76 23.41
N LYS A 19 -1.95 -3.84 23.80
CA LYS A 19 -3.37 -4.12 24.05
C LYS A 19 -4.24 -4.03 22.78
N VAL A 20 -3.69 -3.63 21.62
CA VAL A 20 -4.47 -3.61 20.38
C VAL A 20 -4.92 -5.02 19.99
N ASN A 21 -6.06 -5.08 19.31
CA ASN A 21 -6.60 -6.34 18.82
C ASN A 21 -5.58 -7.08 17.94
N PRO A 22 -5.36 -8.40 18.10
CA PRO A 22 -4.43 -9.18 17.27
C PRO A 22 -4.65 -9.05 15.76
N TRP A 23 -5.88 -8.79 15.32
CA TRP A 23 -6.17 -8.53 13.90
C TRP A 23 -5.60 -7.20 13.40
N VAL A 24 -5.62 -6.18 14.24
CA VAL A 24 -4.97 -4.88 13.95
C VAL A 24 -3.47 -5.10 13.79
N LEU A 25 -2.84 -5.77 14.75
CA LEU A 25 -1.42 -6.09 14.69
C LEU A 25 -1.06 -6.91 13.45
N LYS A 26 -1.90 -7.89 13.07
CA LYS A 26 -1.71 -8.67 11.84
C LYS A 26 -1.81 -7.80 10.59
N SER A 27 -2.73 -6.82 10.57
CA SER A 27 -2.83 -5.85 9.48
C SER A 27 -1.59 -4.97 9.36
N ILE A 28 -1.08 -4.47 10.49
CA ILE A 28 0.14 -3.66 10.55
C ILE A 28 1.34 -4.47 10.06
N ASN A 29 1.52 -5.70 10.53
CA ASN A 29 2.60 -6.56 10.08
C ASN A 29 2.57 -6.85 8.57
N ARG A 30 1.39 -6.89 7.95
CA ARG A 30 1.26 -7.04 6.50
C ARG A 30 1.70 -5.79 5.73
N GLN A 31 1.52 -4.62 6.31
CA GLN A 31 1.85 -3.34 5.69
C GLN A 31 3.29 -2.91 5.98
N LEU A 32 3.75 -3.15 7.21
CA LEU A 32 4.98 -2.58 7.76
C LEU A 32 5.95 -3.64 8.29
N GLY A 33 5.72 -4.92 8.04
CA GLY A 33 6.51 -6.01 8.63
C GLY A 33 8.00 -5.92 8.34
N SER A 34 8.39 -5.47 7.15
CA SER A 34 9.79 -5.25 6.74
C SER A 34 10.49 -4.13 7.52
N PHE A 35 9.73 -3.27 8.21
CA PHE A 35 10.25 -2.17 9.03
C PHE A 35 10.23 -2.48 10.53
N LYS A 36 9.86 -3.72 10.91
CA LYS A 36 9.79 -4.11 12.31
C LYS A 36 11.17 -4.07 12.95
N SER A 37 11.25 -3.43 14.11
CA SER A 37 12.50 -3.26 14.88
C SER A 37 12.38 -3.89 16.26
N SER A 38 13.51 -4.34 16.78
CA SER A 38 13.69 -4.69 18.19
C SER A 38 14.26 -3.52 19.01
N GLU A 39 14.73 -2.47 18.36
CA GLU A 39 15.31 -1.29 19.00
C GLU A 39 14.19 -0.38 19.51
N GLN A 40 14.17 -0.13 20.83
CA GLN A 40 13.17 0.71 21.48
C GLN A 40 13.51 2.21 21.42
N ASP A 41 14.77 2.57 21.23
CA ASP A 41 15.29 3.92 21.52
C ASP A 41 15.51 4.83 20.31
N ARG A 42 15.17 4.41 19.08
CA ARG A 42 15.21 5.35 17.94
C ARG A 42 14.03 6.30 18.01
N SER A 43 14.25 7.51 18.47
CA SER A 43 13.27 8.60 18.41
C SER A 43 13.32 9.28 17.05
N ASN A 44 12.51 8.83 16.11
CA ASN A 44 12.30 9.57 14.87
C ASN A 44 11.40 10.80 15.15
N PRO A 45 11.59 11.92 14.41
CA PRO A 45 10.84 13.14 14.64
C PRO A 45 9.35 13.02 14.31
N LEU A 46 8.98 12.03 13.49
CA LEU A 46 7.58 11.76 13.12
C LEU A 46 7.12 10.43 13.71
N MET A 47 5.90 10.42 14.26
CA MET A 47 5.38 9.27 14.99
C MET A 47 3.92 8.96 14.63
N ILE A 48 3.59 7.67 14.56
CA ILE A 48 2.23 7.17 14.57
C ILE A 48 2.08 6.26 15.79
N LEU A 49 1.22 6.66 16.73
CA LEU A 49 0.87 5.85 17.89
C LEU A 49 -0.40 5.06 17.59
N VAL A 50 -0.38 3.74 17.77
CA VAL A 50 -1.56 2.90 17.52
C VAL A 50 -2.07 2.34 18.83
N ASN A 51 -3.30 2.66 19.15
CA ASN A 51 -3.97 2.33 20.42
C ASN A 51 -5.27 1.54 20.17
N PRO A 52 -5.76 0.79 21.17
CA PRO A 52 -7.11 0.24 21.13
C PRO A 52 -8.14 1.34 20.99
N PHE A 53 -9.23 1.05 20.28
CA PHE A 53 -10.32 1.99 20.13
C PHE A 53 -11.03 2.19 21.48
N PRO A 54 -11.09 3.43 22.00
CA PRO A 54 -11.74 3.70 23.29
C PRO A 54 -13.26 3.61 23.15
N MET A 55 -13.94 3.51 24.29
CA MET A 55 -15.40 3.62 24.34
C MET A 55 -15.79 5.10 24.20
N PHE A 56 -16.02 5.55 22.96
CA PHE A 56 -16.62 6.85 22.70
C PHE A 56 -18.16 6.77 22.85
N SER A 57 -18.74 7.84 23.36
CA SER A 57 -20.18 8.03 23.33
C SER A 57 -20.59 8.67 22.01
N PHE A 58 -20.92 7.86 21.00
CA PHE A 58 -21.39 8.37 19.73
C PHE A 58 -22.90 8.55 19.74
N THR A 59 -23.37 9.72 19.34
CA THR A 59 -24.79 10.01 19.10
C THR A 59 -25.18 9.70 17.65
N GLN A 60 -24.20 9.74 16.72
CA GLN A 60 -24.36 9.49 15.29
C GLN A 60 -23.31 8.50 14.78
N ASP A 61 -23.41 8.09 13.51
CA ASP A 61 -22.45 7.19 12.85
C ASP A 61 -21.06 7.83 12.69
N ARG A 62 -21.01 9.15 12.68
CA ARG A 62 -19.78 9.94 12.61
C ARG A 62 -19.87 11.10 13.56
N GLU A 63 -18.84 11.25 14.35
CA GLU A 63 -18.64 12.42 15.18
C GLU A 63 -17.31 13.06 14.86
N ILE A 64 -17.33 14.37 14.74
CA ILE A 64 -16.18 15.20 14.50
C ILE A 64 -15.94 15.96 15.79
N PHE A 65 -14.80 15.71 16.42
CA PHE A 65 -14.46 16.38 17.67
C PHE A 65 -13.43 17.47 17.42
N GLN A 66 -13.73 18.64 17.91
CA GLN A 66 -12.73 19.65 18.19
C GLN A 66 -12.67 19.80 19.70
N ASN A 67 -11.51 19.52 20.29
CA ASN A 67 -11.37 19.72 21.73
C ASN A 67 -11.50 21.20 22.05
N SER A 68 -12.50 21.55 22.86
CA SER A 68 -12.80 22.94 23.27
C SER A 68 -11.83 23.47 24.31
N GLU A 69 -11.09 22.64 25.01
CA GLU A 69 -10.13 23.02 26.02
C GLU A 69 -8.76 23.36 25.40
N GLY A 70 -8.62 24.58 24.87
CA GLY A 70 -7.34 25.11 24.41
C GLY A 70 -7.11 25.12 22.93
N GLY A 71 -7.99 24.63 22.08
CA GLY A 71 -8.02 24.86 20.61
C GLY A 71 -6.93 24.15 19.81
N LYS A 72 -6.35 23.05 20.29
CA LYS A 72 -5.21 22.41 19.62
C LYS A 72 -5.39 20.94 19.23
N ASP A 73 -6.26 20.21 19.88
CA ASP A 73 -6.42 18.77 19.62
C ASP A 73 -7.64 18.56 18.73
N LEU A 74 -7.40 18.43 17.44
CA LEU A 74 -8.41 18.04 16.45
C LEU A 74 -8.45 16.52 16.35
N TRP A 75 -9.66 15.97 16.39
CA TRP A 75 -9.92 14.56 16.28
C TRP A 75 -10.90 14.28 15.15
N TYR A 76 -10.65 13.17 14.46
CA TYR A 76 -11.66 12.50 13.62
C TYR A 76 -12.03 11.18 14.26
N ALA A 77 -13.33 10.89 14.40
CA ALA A 77 -13.80 9.60 14.89
C ALA A 77 -14.96 9.08 14.03
N ASN A 78 -14.95 7.78 13.77
CA ASN A 78 -15.99 7.10 13.02
C ASN A 78 -16.35 5.78 13.70
N ARG A 79 -17.59 5.69 14.18
CA ARG A 79 -18.12 4.53 14.89
C ARG A 79 -18.14 3.27 14.05
N ASP A 80 -18.60 3.35 12.80
CA ASP A 80 -18.77 2.21 11.93
C ASP A 80 -17.44 1.55 11.56
N SER A 81 -16.41 2.36 11.31
CA SER A 81 -15.07 1.87 11.03
C SER A 81 -14.27 1.59 12.29
N ARG A 82 -14.77 1.93 13.49
CA ARG A 82 -14.08 1.84 14.78
C ARG A 82 -12.69 2.46 14.71
N LEU A 83 -12.65 3.67 14.22
CA LEU A 83 -11.44 4.44 13.95
C LEU A 83 -11.57 5.83 14.56
N ALA A 84 -10.57 6.23 15.32
CA ALA A 84 -10.38 7.64 15.67
C ALA A 84 -8.94 8.04 15.40
N ILE A 85 -8.74 9.27 14.96
CA ILE A 85 -7.43 9.83 14.62
C ILE A 85 -7.31 11.18 15.29
N GLU A 86 -6.21 11.37 15.99
CA GLU A 86 -5.83 12.61 16.66
C GLU A 86 -4.53 13.10 16.06
N LYS A 87 -4.44 14.39 15.77
CA LYS A 87 -3.18 15.03 15.38
C LYS A 87 -2.36 15.34 16.61
N THR A 88 -1.11 14.90 16.61
CA THR A 88 -0.14 15.18 17.68
C THR A 88 0.97 16.09 17.16
N PRO A 89 1.78 16.73 18.02
CA PRO A 89 2.90 17.54 17.56
C PRO A 89 3.91 16.80 16.68
N SER A 90 4.03 15.47 16.86
CA SER A 90 4.95 14.64 16.10
C SER A 90 4.28 13.78 15.01
N GLY A 91 2.96 13.90 14.78
CA GLY A 91 2.25 13.10 13.79
C GLY A 91 0.83 12.75 14.20
N TYR A 92 0.55 11.46 14.44
CA TYR A 92 -0.81 11.00 14.71
C TYR A 92 -0.88 9.99 15.85
N ALA A 93 -1.98 10.05 16.63
CA ALA A 93 -2.44 8.93 17.41
C ALA A 93 -3.67 8.31 16.72
N VAL A 94 -3.60 7.01 16.47
CA VAL A 94 -4.66 6.22 15.82
C VAL A 94 -5.24 5.26 16.83
N TYR A 95 -6.54 5.30 17.00
CA TYR A 95 -7.28 4.42 17.89
C TYR A 95 -8.17 3.53 17.04
N THR A 96 -7.96 2.22 17.09
CA THR A 96 -8.71 1.30 16.23
C THR A 96 -8.75 -0.13 16.77
N ASP A 97 -9.88 -0.80 16.54
CA ASP A 97 -10.06 -2.24 16.70
C ASP A 97 -10.25 -2.97 15.36
N ALA A 98 -10.29 -2.20 14.26
CA ALA A 98 -10.49 -2.70 12.92
C ALA A 98 -9.20 -2.66 12.10
N MET A 99 -9.19 -3.39 10.99
CA MET A 99 -8.09 -3.28 10.03
C MET A 99 -8.08 -1.88 9.41
N PHE A 100 -6.92 -1.26 9.43
CA PHE A 100 -6.70 0.09 8.94
C PHE A 100 -5.50 0.13 7.99
N SER A 101 -5.60 0.93 6.92
CA SER A 101 -4.47 1.23 6.05
C SER A 101 -3.73 2.45 6.61
N PHE A 102 -2.45 2.28 6.86
CA PHE A 102 -1.58 3.37 7.32
C PHE A 102 -0.98 4.18 6.17
N THR A 103 -1.16 3.72 4.93
CA THR A 103 -0.51 4.32 3.75
C THR A 103 -0.87 5.79 3.59
N GLY A 104 -2.13 6.16 3.81
CA GLY A 104 -2.58 7.56 3.74
C GLY A 104 -1.92 8.46 4.78
N LEU A 105 -1.85 8.02 6.05
CA LEU A 105 -1.20 8.79 7.12
C LEU A 105 0.31 8.89 6.90
N ILE A 106 0.96 7.81 6.48
CA ILE A 106 2.38 7.81 6.14
C ILE A 106 2.64 8.77 4.97
N GLN A 107 1.75 8.80 3.97
CA GLN A 107 1.84 9.75 2.85
C GLN A 107 1.84 11.20 3.35
N GLN A 108 0.94 11.56 4.28
CA GLN A 108 0.89 12.91 4.85
C GLN A 108 2.20 13.26 5.56
N LEU A 109 2.72 12.36 6.38
CA LEU A 109 4.00 12.58 7.05
C LEU A 109 5.17 12.67 6.07
N PHE A 110 5.18 11.87 5.01
CA PHE A 110 6.19 11.91 3.97
C PHE A 110 6.18 13.21 3.18
N ILE A 111 5.00 13.74 2.82
CA ILE A 111 4.87 15.01 2.10
C ILE A 111 5.57 16.15 2.86
N SER A 112 5.48 16.19 4.19
CA SER A 112 6.16 17.18 5.02
C SER A 112 7.70 17.11 4.94
N LYS A 113 8.23 15.95 4.48
CA LYS A 113 9.67 15.68 4.29
C LYS A 113 10.12 15.73 2.83
N GLY A 114 9.28 16.20 1.92
CA GLY A 114 9.60 16.22 0.49
C GLY A 114 9.65 14.82 -0.14
N ILE A 115 8.83 13.90 0.37
CA ILE A 115 8.72 12.52 -0.09
C ILE A 115 7.26 12.27 -0.47
N SER A 116 7.03 11.52 -1.55
CA SER A 116 5.70 11.05 -1.93
C SER A 116 5.74 9.59 -2.30
N PHE A 117 4.69 8.86 -1.93
CA PHE A 117 4.48 7.55 -2.49
C PHE A 117 4.21 7.61 -4.00
N ALA A 118 4.55 6.51 -4.67
CA ALA A 118 4.13 6.19 -6.02
C ALA A 118 3.59 4.76 -6.03
N HIS A 119 2.43 4.55 -6.67
CA HIS A 119 1.94 3.19 -6.94
C HIS A 119 2.74 2.61 -8.12
N ALA A 120 3.86 1.99 -7.78
CA ALA A 120 4.85 1.50 -8.74
C ALA A 120 5.61 0.31 -8.16
N ALA A 121 6.18 -0.50 -9.05
CA ALA A 121 7.29 -1.35 -8.69
C ALA A 121 8.60 -0.60 -8.90
N ALA A 122 9.60 -0.88 -8.09
CA ALA A 122 10.95 -0.32 -8.25
C ALA A 122 12.01 -1.40 -8.08
N LEU A 123 12.96 -1.38 -9.00
CA LEU A 123 13.99 -2.39 -9.16
C LEU A 123 15.35 -1.73 -9.28
N GLN A 124 16.27 -2.14 -8.42
CA GLN A 124 17.66 -1.71 -8.47
C GLN A 124 18.47 -2.70 -9.29
N ASN A 125 19.15 -2.21 -10.32
CA ASN A 125 20.06 -3.03 -11.12
C ASN A 125 21.37 -3.33 -10.35
N PRO A 126 22.24 -4.22 -10.87
CA PRO A 126 23.53 -4.52 -10.21
C PRO A 126 24.45 -3.32 -10.03
N ALA A 127 24.29 -2.25 -10.81
CA ALA A 127 25.03 -0.99 -10.64
C ALA A 127 24.46 -0.06 -9.55
N GLY A 128 23.40 -0.47 -8.84
CA GLY A 128 22.78 0.33 -7.80
C GLY A 128 21.75 1.36 -8.29
N LEU A 129 21.46 1.41 -9.60
CA LEU A 129 20.56 2.37 -10.21
C LEU A 129 19.12 1.82 -10.24
N VAL A 130 18.13 2.68 -9.95
CA VAL A 130 16.73 2.27 -9.83
C VAL A 130 15.94 2.58 -11.09
N THR A 131 15.20 1.58 -11.56
CA THR A 131 14.12 1.73 -12.55
C THR A 131 12.77 1.66 -11.86
N ILE A 132 11.95 2.67 -12.08
CA ILE A 132 10.56 2.72 -11.62
C ILE A 132 9.64 2.17 -12.71
N LEU A 133 8.79 1.21 -12.36
CA LEU A 133 7.74 0.66 -13.21
C LEU A 133 6.39 1.14 -12.69
N ALA A 134 5.88 2.23 -13.26
CA ALA A 134 4.59 2.80 -12.91
C ALA A 134 3.47 2.21 -13.78
N GLY A 135 2.24 2.24 -13.30
CA GLY A 135 1.06 1.77 -14.06
C GLY A 135 -0.04 1.27 -13.15
N SER A 136 -1.26 1.20 -13.66
CA SER A 136 -2.44 0.71 -12.94
C SER A 136 -2.32 -0.76 -12.54
N GLY A 137 -3.25 -1.26 -11.72
CA GLY A 137 -3.32 -2.67 -11.36
C GLY A 137 -3.42 -3.60 -12.57
N GLY A 138 -2.69 -4.73 -12.56
CA GLY A 138 -2.78 -5.76 -13.60
C GLY A 138 -1.98 -5.53 -14.89
N VAL A 139 -1.23 -4.42 -15.01
CA VAL A 139 -0.43 -4.13 -16.22
C VAL A 139 0.81 -5.03 -16.39
N GLY A 140 1.20 -5.77 -15.34
CA GLY A 140 2.33 -6.69 -15.39
C GLY A 140 3.54 -6.31 -14.54
N LYS A 141 3.43 -5.27 -13.67
CA LYS A 141 4.53 -4.85 -12.77
C LYS A 141 5.11 -6.01 -11.98
N THR A 142 4.30 -6.72 -11.21
CA THR A 142 4.70 -7.85 -10.36
C THR A 142 5.37 -8.98 -11.15
N ALA A 143 4.86 -9.26 -12.34
CA ALA A 143 5.42 -10.31 -13.20
C ALA A 143 6.81 -9.93 -13.72
N LEU A 144 6.95 -8.70 -14.24
CA LEU A 144 8.22 -8.17 -14.70
C LEU A 144 9.24 -8.06 -13.56
N SER A 145 8.82 -7.56 -12.40
CA SER A 145 9.68 -7.48 -11.20
C SER A 145 10.22 -8.86 -10.81
N GLY A 146 9.33 -9.85 -10.76
CA GLY A 146 9.72 -11.22 -10.42
C GLY A 146 10.75 -11.80 -11.39
N PHE A 147 10.55 -11.60 -12.68
CA PHE A 147 11.50 -12.05 -13.71
C PHE A 147 12.86 -11.36 -13.56
N LEU A 148 12.88 -10.02 -13.47
CA LEU A 148 14.13 -9.27 -13.38
C LEU A 148 14.94 -9.59 -12.11
N VAL A 149 14.27 -9.83 -10.99
CA VAL A 149 14.95 -10.24 -9.74
C VAL A 149 15.52 -11.65 -9.86
N LYS A 150 14.75 -12.61 -10.42
CA LYS A 150 15.18 -13.99 -10.50
C LYS A 150 16.25 -14.24 -11.56
N GLU A 151 16.07 -13.66 -12.75
CA GLU A 151 16.87 -13.99 -13.93
C GLU A 151 17.98 -12.97 -14.24
N LYS A 152 17.82 -11.72 -13.78
CA LYS A 152 18.72 -10.62 -14.16
C LYS A 152 19.47 -10.01 -12.97
N GLY A 153 19.32 -10.58 -11.76
CA GLY A 153 20.06 -10.14 -10.58
C GLY A 153 19.68 -8.75 -10.06
N TYR A 154 18.50 -8.24 -10.44
CA TYR A 154 17.96 -7.01 -9.86
C TYR A 154 17.59 -7.21 -8.39
N LYS A 155 17.52 -6.13 -7.63
CA LYS A 155 17.01 -6.11 -6.28
C LYS A 155 15.68 -5.34 -6.23
N LEU A 156 14.73 -5.82 -5.45
CA LEU A 156 13.42 -5.19 -5.29
C LEU A 156 13.47 -4.10 -4.21
N LEU A 157 12.89 -2.93 -4.50
CA LEU A 157 12.57 -1.90 -3.51
C LEU A 157 11.08 -1.91 -3.13
N GLY A 158 10.22 -2.32 -4.02
CA GLY A 158 8.79 -2.47 -3.79
C GLY A 158 8.09 -2.92 -5.07
N ASP A 159 6.93 -3.55 -4.93
CA ASP A 159 6.15 -4.07 -6.06
C ASP A 159 4.83 -3.30 -6.27
N ASP A 160 4.26 -2.79 -5.20
CA ASP A 160 2.95 -2.12 -5.20
C ASP A 160 3.08 -0.65 -4.81
N MET A 161 4.04 -0.33 -3.95
CA MET A 161 4.26 1.00 -3.43
C MET A 161 5.75 1.23 -3.20
N VAL A 162 6.21 2.40 -3.55
CA VAL A 162 7.55 2.91 -3.22
C VAL A 162 7.48 4.37 -2.83
N ALA A 163 8.47 4.87 -2.11
CA ALA A 163 8.54 6.28 -1.75
C ALA A 163 9.63 6.97 -2.58
N LEU A 164 9.29 8.11 -3.19
CA LEU A 164 10.17 8.91 -4.01
C LEU A 164 10.46 10.24 -3.32
N THR A 165 11.73 10.57 -3.16
CA THR A 165 12.16 11.86 -2.64
C THR A 165 12.23 12.87 -3.77
N GLN A 166 12.03 14.16 -3.47
CA GLN A 166 12.19 15.24 -4.44
C GLN A 166 13.58 15.34 -5.06
N ASN A 167 14.59 14.68 -4.45
CA ASN A 167 15.97 14.66 -4.93
C ASN A 167 16.25 13.44 -5.84
N GLY A 168 15.23 12.72 -6.28
CA GLY A 168 15.38 11.59 -7.20
C GLY A 168 15.88 10.30 -6.55
N MET A 169 15.73 10.14 -5.23
CA MET A 169 15.97 8.86 -4.56
C MET A 169 14.67 8.07 -4.46
N CYS A 170 14.75 6.77 -4.69
CA CYS A 170 13.69 5.82 -4.40
C CYS A 170 14.00 5.11 -3.08
N LEU A 171 13.07 5.16 -2.15
CA LEU A 171 13.13 4.45 -0.87
C LEU A 171 12.20 3.23 -0.95
N ALA A 172 12.67 2.12 -0.42
CA ALA A 172 11.91 0.88 -0.45
C ALA A 172 10.65 0.95 0.42
N PHE A 173 9.58 0.29 -0.04
CA PHE A 173 8.39 0.08 0.77
C PHE A 173 7.86 -1.33 0.53
N HIS A 174 8.46 -2.31 1.22
CA HIS A 174 8.16 -3.73 1.04
C HIS A 174 6.85 -4.10 1.74
N LYS A 175 5.73 -3.83 1.09
CA LYS A 175 4.44 -4.40 1.50
C LYS A 175 4.40 -5.90 1.23
N ALA A 176 3.54 -6.61 1.96
CA ALA A 176 3.25 -7.99 1.63
C ALA A 176 2.59 -8.09 0.24
N PHE A 177 3.07 -9.02 -0.56
CA PHE A 177 2.56 -9.29 -1.90
C PHE A 177 1.17 -9.89 -1.86
N VAL A 178 0.30 -9.41 -2.72
CA VAL A 178 -1.00 -10.01 -2.97
C VAL A 178 -0.88 -10.94 -4.17
N LEU A 179 -0.68 -12.22 -3.90
CA LEU A 179 -0.61 -13.23 -4.94
C LEU A 179 -2.01 -13.55 -5.48
N LYS A 180 -2.17 -13.47 -6.79
CA LYS A 180 -3.35 -13.88 -7.52
C LYS A 180 -3.01 -15.07 -8.41
N GLU A 181 -4.03 -15.80 -8.89
CA GLU A 181 -3.81 -17.02 -9.67
C GLU A 181 -2.93 -16.80 -10.91
N TYR A 182 -3.04 -15.65 -11.55
CA TYR A 182 -2.24 -15.32 -12.74
C TYR A 182 -0.73 -15.12 -12.43
N HIS A 183 -0.34 -15.01 -11.16
CA HIS A 183 1.07 -14.98 -10.77
C HIS A 183 1.70 -16.39 -10.72
N ARG A 184 0.93 -17.45 -10.95
CA ARG A 184 1.41 -18.85 -10.90
C ARG A 184 2.53 -19.11 -11.90
N SER A 185 2.49 -18.52 -13.07
CA SER A 185 3.55 -18.66 -14.10
C SER A 185 4.89 -18.04 -13.66
N VAL A 186 4.82 -16.96 -12.87
CA VAL A 186 6.01 -16.20 -12.42
C VAL A 186 6.59 -16.77 -11.10
N TYR A 187 5.73 -17.30 -10.24
CA TYR A 187 6.09 -17.80 -8.91
C TYR A 187 5.58 -19.23 -8.68
N PRO A 188 5.90 -20.19 -9.56
CA PRO A 188 5.38 -21.56 -9.47
C PRO A 188 5.72 -22.22 -8.13
N GLU A 189 6.89 -21.94 -7.57
CA GLU A 189 7.35 -22.46 -6.28
C GLU A 189 6.45 -22.05 -5.11
N LEU A 190 5.94 -20.83 -5.12
CA LEU A 190 5.02 -20.36 -4.06
C LEU A 190 3.67 -21.05 -4.14
N PHE A 191 3.26 -21.46 -5.33
CA PHE A 191 2.02 -22.21 -5.52
C PHE A 191 2.20 -23.70 -5.31
N ALA A 192 3.40 -24.25 -5.56
CA ALA A 192 3.74 -25.66 -5.32
C ALA A 192 3.94 -25.96 -3.83
N ALA A 193 4.63 -25.09 -3.09
CA ALA A 193 4.86 -25.23 -1.65
C ALA A 193 3.56 -25.16 -0.82
N ARG A 194 2.50 -24.64 -1.40
CA ARG A 194 1.17 -24.66 -0.77
C ARG A 194 0.61 -26.06 -0.83
N LYS A 195 0.77 -26.80 0.26
CA LYS A 195 -0.02 -28.00 0.49
C LYS A 195 -1.44 -27.70 0.05
N HIS A 196 -1.91 -28.42 -0.95
CA HIS A 196 -3.26 -28.31 -1.48
C HIS A 196 -4.24 -28.09 -0.35
N MET A 197 -4.85 -26.90 -0.34
CA MET A 197 -5.97 -26.68 0.57
C MET A 197 -6.91 -27.86 0.36
N SER A 198 -7.18 -28.62 1.41
CA SER A 198 -7.95 -29.85 1.27
C SER A 198 -9.18 -29.56 0.41
N LEU A 199 -9.55 -30.48 -0.46
CA LEU A 199 -10.75 -30.38 -1.31
C LEU A 199 -11.97 -29.91 -0.50
N ARG A 200 -12.06 -30.35 0.75
CA ARG A 200 -13.08 -29.93 1.71
C ARG A 200 -13.05 -28.43 1.99
N LYS A 201 -11.87 -27.83 2.24
CA LYS A 201 -11.72 -26.39 2.46
C LYS A 201 -12.01 -25.58 1.18
N ARG A 202 -11.68 -26.13 0.01
CA ARG A 202 -11.98 -25.53 -1.29
C ARG A 202 -13.48 -25.52 -1.58
N ALA A 203 -14.14 -26.66 -1.34
CA ALA A 203 -15.58 -26.79 -1.49
C ALA A 203 -16.33 -25.87 -0.51
N THR A 204 -15.94 -25.86 0.76
CA THR A 204 -16.54 -24.96 1.77
C THR A 204 -16.37 -23.49 1.38
N ARG A 205 -15.22 -23.08 0.87
CA ARG A 205 -14.99 -21.72 0.34
C ARG A 205 -15.93 -21.38 -0.82
N SER A 206 -16.03 -22.27 -1.79
CA SER A 206 -16.88 -22.08 -2.96
C SER A 206 -18.36 -21.97 -2.56
N ILE A 207 -18.79 -22.78 -1.62
CA ILE A 207 -20.17 -22.77 -1.10
C ILE A 207 -20.44 -21.46 -0.34
N ILE A 208 -19.56 -21.08 0.59
CA ILE A 208 -19.70 -19.81 1.34
C ILE A 208 -19.71 -18.61 0.40
N TRP A 209 -18.83 -18.60 -0.61
CA TRP A 209 -18.82 -17.54 -1.62
C TRP A 209 -20.12 -17.50 -2.44
N HIS A 210 -20.59 -18.65 -2.91
CA HIS A 210 -21.84 -18.73 -3.68
C HIS A 210 -23.05 -18.30 -2.85
N LEU A 211 -23.10 -18.75 -1.59
CA LEU A 211 -24.14 -18.33 -0.66
C LEU A 211 -24.07 -16.81 -0.43
N TYR A 212 -22.90 -16.26 -0.12
CA TYR A 212 -22.75 -14.82 0.10
C TYR A 212 -22.99 -13.98 -1.17
N ALA A 213 -22.55 -14.44 -2.34
CA ALA A 213 -22.74 -13.71 -3.60
C ALA A 213 -24.19 -13.67 -4.07
N ASN A 214 -24.98 -14.69 -3.70
CA ASN A 214 -26.35 -14.85 -4.15
C ASN A 214 -27.42 -14.62 -3.07
N VAL A 215 -27.00 -14.13 -1.87
CA VAL A 215 -27.97 -13.82 -0.81
C VAL A 215 -28.86 -12.64 -1.24
N PRO A 216 -30.18 -12.82 -1.35
CA PRO A 216 -31.08 -11.70 -1.47
C PRO A 216 -30.92 -10.80 -0.25
N PHE A 217 -30.92 -9.49 -0.44
CA PHE A 217 -30.69 -8.49 0.63
C PHE A 217 -29.24 -8.38 1.14
N ARG A 218 -28.25 -8.77 0.35
CA ARG A 218 -26.82 -8.61 0.68
C ARG A 218 -26.47 -7.24 1.26
N GLY A 219 -27.04 -6.16 0.71
CA GLY A 219 -26.84 -4.80 1.19
C GLY A 219 -27.28 -4.57 2.64
N ILE A 220 -28.34 -5.25 3.09
CA ILE A 220 -28.85 -5.18 4.48
C ILE A 220 -27.89 -5.97 5.39
N ILE A 221 -27.44 -7.14 4.96
CA ILE A 221 -26.48 -7.95 5.70
C ILE A 221 -25.15 -7.20 5.83
N ASP A 222 -24.65 -6.59 4.75
CA ASP A 222 -23.45 -5.78 4.77
C ASP A 222 -23.59 -4.59 5.73
N LYS A 223 -24.75 -3.92 5.73
CA LYS A 223 -25.05 -2.81 6.64
C LYS A 223 -25.10 -3.27 8.09
N PHE A 224 -25.74 -4.41 8.36
CA PHE A 224 -25.76 -5.01 9.69
C PHE A 224 -24.38 -5.44 10.17
N LEU A 225 -23.59 -6.12 9.34
CA LEU A 225 -22.23 -6.53 9.69
C LEU A 225 -21.30 -5.33 9.90
N LYS A 226 -21.51 -4.24 9.15
CA LYS A 226 -20.80 -2.97 9.37
C LYS A 226 -21.13 -2.38 10.74
N SER A 227 -22.42 -2.33 11.10
CA SER A 227 -22.88 -1.76 12.38
C SER A 227 -22.32 -2.53 13.60
N GLN A 228 -22.08 -3.84 13.44
CA GLN A 228 -21.47 -4.67 14.48
C GLN A 228 -19.94 -4.65 14.47
N GLY A 229 -19.29 -3.87 13.63
CA GLY A 229 -17.83 -3.86 13.48
C GLY A 229 -17.24 -5.18 12.95
N VAL A 230 -18.10 -6.11 12.53
CA VAL A 230 -17.71 -7.46 12.06
C VAL A 230 -17.43 -7.44 10.55
N TYR A 231 -17.98 -6.48 9.81
CA TYR A 231 -17.84 -6.39 8.36
C TYR A 231 -16.38 -6.39 7.91
N ASN A 232 -15.55 -5.58 8.54
CA ASN A 232 -14.11 -5.52 8.23
C ASN A 232 -13.38 -6.82 8.58
N ARG A 233 -13.90 -7.60 9.55
CA ARG A 233 -13.38 -8.95 9.85
C ARG A 233 -13.76 -9.95 8.77
N ILE A 234 -14.94 -9.83 8.18
CA ILE A 234 -15.47 -10.74 7.15
C ILE A 234 -15.01 -10.35 5.75
N ALA A 235 -15.04 -9.08 5.40
CA ALA A 235 -14.66 -8.58 4.07
C ALA A 235 -13.16 -8.79 3.77
N PHE A 236 -12.33 -8.87 4.80
CA PHE A 236 -10.90 -9.17 4.69
C PHE A 236 -10.55 -10.65 4.89
N ILE A 237 -11.53 -11.49 5.12
CA ILE A 237 -11.25 -12.91 5.05
C ILE A 237 -10.93 -13.22 3.58
N PRO A 238 -9.72 -13.74 3.26
CA PRO A 238 -9.36 -14.20 1.90
C PRO A 238 -10.35 -15.24 1.35
N PHE A 239 -11.31 -15.65 2.17
CA PHE A 239 -12.42 -16.52 1.93
C PHE A 239 -13.42 -16.02 0.91
N ILE A 240 -13.63 -14.70 0.82
CA ILE A 240 -14.77 -14.14 0.08
C ILE A 240 -14.36 -13.71 -1.33
N ARG A 241 -13.08 -13.45 -1.58
CA ARG A 241 -12.61 -13.10 -2.93
C ARG A 241 -12.07 -14.34 -3.64
N LYS A 242 -12.78 -14.78 -4.67
CA LYS A 242 -12.43 -15.92 -5.54
C LYS A 242 -11.02 -15.79 -6.15
N ASP A 243 -10.56 -14.55 -6.35
CA ASP A 243 -9.30 -14.22 -7.03
C ASP A 243 -8.11 -14.10 -6.06
N TYR A 244 -8.34 -14.16 -4.77
CA TYR A 244 -7.28 -14.05 -3.76
C TYR A 244 -6.68 -15.42 -3.48
N VAL A 245 -5.39 -15.56 -3.77
CA VAL A 245 -4.67 -16.78 -3.44
C VAL A 245 -3.99 -16.65 -2.09
N ASP A 246 -3.26 -15.59 -1.83
CA ASP A 246 -2.62 -15.30 -0.52
C ASP A 246 -2.01 -13.90 -0.41
N VAL A 247 -1.60 -13.55 0.81
CA VAL A 247 -0.80 -12.38 1.13
C VAL A 247 0.50 -12.85 1.76
N VAL A 248 1.61 -12.66 1.07
CA VAL A 248 2.92 -13.21 1.42
C VAL A 248 3.92 -12.08 1.64
N PRO A 249 4.65 -12.05 2.76
CA PRO A 249 5.74 -11.08 2.97
C PRO A 249 6.78 -11.14 1.85
N ALA A 250 7.38 -10.00 1.51
CA ALA A 250 8.38 -9.91 0.45
C ALA A 250 9.56 -10.84 0.69
N GLU A 251 9.98 -11.00 1.94
CA GLU A 251 11.10 -11.83 2.37
C GLU A 251 10.87 -13.35 2.18
N GLN A 252 9.58 -13.74 2.05
CA GLN A 252 9.22 -15.14 1.72
C GLN A 252 9.21 -15.41 0.22
N ILE A 253 9.17 -14.36 -0.59
CA ILE A 253 9.21 -14.46 -2.06
C ILE A 253 10.64 -14.30 -2.56
N PHE A 254 11.35 -13.33 -2.00
CA PHE A 254 12.71 -13.00 -2.37
C PHE A 254 13.63 -13.10 -1.16
N PRO A 255 14.79 -13.78 -1.27
CA PRO A 255 15.83 -13.74 -0.23
C PRO A 255 16.20 -12.28 0.08
N VAL A 256 16.57 -12.00 1.34
CA VAL A 256 16.92 -10.64 1.80
C VAL A 256 17.99 -9.98 0.93
N LYS A 257 18.95 -10.75 0.39
CA LYS A 257 19.97 -10.27 -0.56
C LYS A 257 19.39 -9.71 -1.87
N CYS A 258 18.17 -10.09 -2.23
CA CYS A 258 17.45 -9.60 -3.40
C CYS A 258 16.55 -8.40 -3.08
N LEU A 259 16.59 -7.89 -1.86
CA LEU A 259 15.88 -6.69 -1.44
C LEU A 259 16.88 -5.53 -1.34
N ALA A 260 16.46 -4.36 -1.81
CA ALA A 260 17.21 -3.11 -1.65
C ALA A 260 16.45 -2.16 -0.74
N THR A 261 17.16 -1.27 -0.07
CA THR A 261 16.57 -0.28 0.85
C THR A 261 16.32 1.07 0.18
N GLN A 262 17.22 1.48 -0.71
CA GLN A 262 17.14 2.74 -1.46
C GLN A 262 18.07 2.76 -2.67
N GLY A 263 17.85 3.71 -3.57
CA GLY A 263 18.77 3.97 -4.69
C GLY A 263 18.32 5.16 -5.54
N PRO A 264 19.25 5.75 -6.34
CA PRO A 264 18.92 6.85 -7.23
C PRO A 264 18.05 6.38 -8.40
N VAL A 265 17.03 7.15 -8.73
CA VAL A 265 16.15 6.90 -9.88
C VAL A 265 16.91 7.21 -11.17
N ALA A 266 17.15 6.19 -11.98
CA ALA A 266 17.84 6.32 -13.26
C ALA A 266 16.89 6.29 -14.46
N LYS A 267 15.71 5.67 -14.31
CA LYS A 267 14.74 5.53 -15.39
C LYS A 267 13.33 5.34 -14.81
N THR A 268 12.32 5.92 -15.47
CA THR A 268 10.91 5.69 -15.12
C THR A 268 10.15 5.23 -16.34
N ILE A 269 9.41 4.13 -16.22
CA ILE A 269 8.64 3.54 -17.30
C ILE A 269 7.18 3.41 -16.88
N MET A 270 6.28 4.03 -17.64
CA MET A 270 4.84 3.83 -17.51
C MET A 270 4.43 2.62 -18.34
N LEU A 271 3.91 1.61 -17.70
CA LEU A 271 3.37 0.42 -18.35
C LEU A 271 1.90 0.64 -18.73
N LEU A 272 1.58 0.48 -20.01
CA LEU A 272 0.23 0.71 -20.55
C LEU A 272 -0.23 -0.52 -21.35
N ARG A 273 -1.30 -1.18 -20.90
CA ARG A 273 -1.96 -2.23 -21.71
C ARG A 273 -2.74 -1.57 -22.84
N CYS A 274 -2.61 -2.13 -24.03
CA CYS A 274 -3.29 -1.64 -25.24
C CYS A 274 -3.76 -2.79 -26.13
N SER A 275 -4.62 -2.45 -27.09
CA SER A 275 -5.13 -3.37 -28.10
C SER A 275 -4.15 -3.63 -29.24
N ASP A 276 -3.05 -2.87 -29.30
CA ASP A 276 -2.04 -2.99 -30.34
C ASP A 276 -1.42 -4.39 -30.36
N ALA A 277 -0.97 -4.83 -31.52
CA ALA A 277 -0.39 -6.15 -31.69
C ALA A 277 1.06 -6.22 -31.17
N ASP A 278 1.78 -5.11 -31.22
CA ASP A 278 3.21 -5.04 -30.94
C ASP A 278 3.53 -4.16 -29.74
N PHE A 279 4.67 -4.45 -29.13
CA PHE A 279 5.25 -3.57 -28.12
C PHE A 279 5.77 -2.29 -28.77
N SER A 280 5.54 -1.16 -28.11
CA SER A 280 6.18 0.08 -28.50
C SER A 280 6.62 0.88 -27.27
N ILE A 281 7.76 1.57 -27.39
CA ILE A 281 8.30 2.43 -26.34
C ILE A 281 8.40 3.86 -26.87
N GLU A 282 7.85 4.79 -26.13
CA GLU A 282 7.84 6.21 -26.46
C GLU A 282 8.50 7.02 -25.34
N LYS A 283 9.39 7.93 -25.70
CA LYS A 283 9.96 8.86 -24.72
C LYS A 283 8.89 9.85 -24.27
N GLN A 284 8.83 10.09 -22.97
CA GLN A 284 7.89 11.00 -22.34
C GLN A 284 8.63 12.06 -21.54
N ASN A 285 7.96 13.18 -21.24
CA ASN A 285 8.51 14.17 -20.32
C ASN A 285 8.17 13.84 -18.86
N GLY A 286 8.98 14.34 -17.93
CA GLY A 286 8.83 14.08 -16.49
C GLY A 286 7.49 14.58 -15.93
N ILE A 287 6.95 15.71 -16.44
CA ILE A 287 5.67 16.26 -16.00
C ILE A 287 4.52 15.30 -16.35
N TRP A 288 4.50 14.79 -17.58
CA TRP A 288 3.51 13.79 -17.99
C TRP A 288 3.59 12.54 -17.12
N MET A 289 4.81 12.05 -16.86
CA MET A 289 5.05 10.90 -16.01
C MET A 289 4.52 11.12 -14.60
N ALA A 290 4.92 12.20 -13.96
CA ALA A 290 4.52 12.51 -12.59
C ALA A 290 3.00 12.68 -12.42
N ARG A 291 2.34 13.34 -13.37
CA ARG A 291 0.88 13.48 -13.36
C ARG A 291 0.16 12.14 -13.43
N ARG A 292 0.66 11.23 -14.24
CA ARG A 292 0.11 9.86 -14.34
C ARG A 292 0.35 9.05 -13.07
N MET A 293 1.57 9.10 -12.55
CA MET A 293 1.90 8.45 -11.28
C MET A 293 1.05 8.98 -10.13
N PHE A 294 0.85 10.29 -10.08
CA PHE A 294 -0.01 10.94 -9.10
C PHE A 294 -1.46 10.46 -9.19
N ALA A 295 -2.04 10.45 -10.40
CA ALA A 295 -3.41 10.00 -10.61
C ALA A 295 -3.60 8.54 -10.18
N ILE A 296 -2.67 7.64 -10.57
CA ILE A 296 -2.72 6.23 -10.21
C ILE A 296 -2.58 6.04 -8.69
N LEU A 297 -1.70 6.80 -8.04
CA LEU A 297 -1.54 6.74 -6.58
C LEU A 297 -2.87 7.02 -5.86
N TYR A 298 -3.56 8.08 -6.24
CA TYR A 298 -4.80 8.46 -5.56
C TYR A 298 -6.00 7.57 -5.92
N GLU A 299 -6.02 6.98 -7.11
CA GLU A 299 -6.97 5.93 -7.46
C GLU A 299 -6.81 4.70 -6.54
N GLU A 300 -5.57 4.27 -6.31
CA GLU A 300 -5.26 3.13 -5.43
C GLU A 300 -5.46 3.47 -3.92
N LEU A 301 -5.38 4.72 -3.55
CA LEU A 301 -5.65 5.22 -2.20
C LEU A 301 -7.12 5.63 -1.97
N GLU A 302 -8.06 5.25 -2.83
CA GLU A 302 -9.46 5.70 -2.78
C GLU A 302 -10.08 5.65 -1.37
N ASN A 303 -9.91 4.52 -0.67
CA ASN A 303 -10.44 4.37 0.69
C ASN A 303 -9.72 5.26 1.73
N ASP A 304 -8.41 5.46 1.55
CA ASP A 304 -7.62 6.33 2.42
C ASP A 304 -7.92 7.79 2.10
N LEU A 305 -8.13 8.13 0.82
CA LEU A 305 -8.51 9.47 0.37
C LEU A 305 -9.82 9.94 1.01
N LYS A 306 -10.81 9.06 1.09
CA LYS A 306 -12.08 9.39 1.76
C LYS A 306 -11.85 9.78 3.22
N ARG A 307 -11.01 9.04 3.94
CA ARG A 307 -10.66 9.35 5.33
C ARG A 307 -9.87 10.65 5.46
N LEU A 308 -8.94 10.89 4.54
CA LEU A 308 -8.20 12.15 4.50
C LEU A 308 -9.14 13.34 4.26
N LEU A 309 -10.15 13.20 3.39
CA LEU A 309 -11.19 14.21 3.18
C LEU A 309 -12.00 14.47 4.46
N GLU A 310 -12.36 13.40 5.17
CA GLU A 310 -13.03 13.49 6.46
C GLU A 310 -12.14 14.21 7.52
N MET A 311 -10.84 13.90 7.56
CA MET A 311 -9.85 14.60 8.38
C MET A 311 -9.68 16.07 7.98
N GLY A 312 -9.64 16.36 6.67
CA GLY A 312 -9.58 17.73 6.17
C GLY A 312 -10.79 18.56 6.54
N SER A 313 -11.99 17.95 6.59
CA SER A 313 -13.22 18.66 6.97
C SER A 313 -13.22 19.14 8.43
N VAL A 314 -12.39 18.56 9.28
CA VAL A 314 -12.19 18.98 10.69
C VAL A 314 -10.90 19.76 10.91
N GLY A 315 -10.18 20.10 9.84
CA GLY A 315 -8.97 20.89 9.93
C GLY A 315 -7.72 20.10 10.39
N LEU A 316 -7.75 18.76 10.38
CA LEU A 316 -6.57 17.95 10.69
C LEU A 316 -5.50 18.05 9.61
N GLU A 317 -5.91 18.19 8.34
CA GLU A 317 -5.00 18.27 7.19
C GLU A 317 -5.51 19.24 6.13
N ASP A 318 -4.58 19.88 5.43
CA ASP A 318 -4.85 20.68 4.23
C ASP A 318 -4.62 19.85 2.97
N LEU A 319 -5.64 19.11 2.56
CA LEU A 319 -5.55 18.22 1.41
C LEU A 319 -5.25 18.93 0.09
N GLY A 320 -5.72 20.17 -0.09
CA GLY A 320 -5.46 20.91 -1.30
C GLY A 320 -3.97 21.19 -1.46
N ALA A 321 -3.34 21.68 -0.40
CA ALA A 321 -1.91 21.93 -0.37
C ALA A 321 -1.12 20.60 -0.49
N ASP A 322 -1.56 19.54 0.16
CA ASP A 322 -0.88 18.25 0.16
C ASP A 322 -0.94 17.57 -1.20
N PHE A 323 -2.07 17.63 -1.91
CA PHE A 323 -2.15 17.14 -3.30
C PHE A 323 -1.18 17.87 -4.20
N TRP A 324 -1.11 19.19 -4.09
CA TRP A 324 -0.16 19.98 -4.85
C TRP A 324 1.29 19.60 -4.54
N ARG A 325 1.64 19.52 -3.27
CA ARG A 325 2.98 19.15 -2.81
C ARG A 325 3.37 17.75 -3.27
N ALA A 326 2.51 16.75 -3.13
CA ALA A 326 2.75 15.38 -3.58
C ALA A 326 3.06 15.35 -5.09
N ARG A 327 2.28 16.06 -5.91
CA ARG A 327 2.53 16.16 -7.34
C ARG A 327 3.88 16.81 -7.65
N VAL A 328 4.21 17.93 -7.00
CA VAL A 328 5.49 18.63 -7.19
C VAL A 328 6.67 17.74 -6.76
N ILE A 329 6.54 16.97 -5.68
CA ILE A 329 7.56 16.02 -5.26
C ILE A 329 7.80 14.97 -6.35
N LEU A 330 6.74 14.38 -6.91
CA LEU A 330 6.86 13.40 -7.99
C LEU A 330 7.48 14.01 -9.26
N GLU A 331 7.08 15.25 -9.63
CA GLU A 331 7.67 15.97 -10.76
C GLU A 331 9.19 16.14 -10.59
N LYS A 332 9.64 16.57 -9.41
CA LYS A 332 11.06 16.70 -9.09
C LYS A 332 11.77 15.34 -9.06
N ALA A 333 11.14 14.33 -8.47
CA ALA A 333 11.73 12.99 -8.32
C ALA A 333 12.09 12.34 -9.66
N VAL A 334 11.28 12.58 -10.71
CA VAL A 334 11.50 11.98 -12.03
C VAL A 334 12.15 12.92 -13.04
N SER A 335 12.35 14.19 -12.71
CA SER A 335 12.86 15.22 -13.65
C SER A 335 14.30 14.94 -14.10
N GLY A 336 15.12 14.33 -13.25
CA GLY A 336 16.52 14.00 -13.53
C GLY A 336 16.74 12.69 -14.29
N ALA A 337 15.68 11.94 -14.60
CA ALA A 337 15.76 10.62 -15.19
C ALA A 337 14.92 10.54 -16.49
N PRO A 338 15.35 9.80 -17.52
CA PRO A 338 14.56 9.56 -18.71
C PRO A 338 13.26 8.83 -18.37
N CYS A 339 12.15 9.32 -18.96
CA CYS A 339 10.81 8.76 -18.78
C CYS A 339 10.32 8.15 -20.11
N TYR A 340 9.67 6.99 -20.01
CA TYR A 340 9.14 6.28 -21.16
C TYR A 340 7.73 5.77 -20.90
N ALA A 341 6.92 5.64 -21.95
CA ALA A 341 5.70 4.87 -21.96
C ALA A 341 5.96 3.58 -22.73
N LEU A 342 5.77 2.43 -22.11
CA LEU A 342 5.84 1.12 -22.74
C LEU A 342 4.40 0.62 -22.98
N ARG A 343 4.00 0.57 -24.24
CA ARG A 343 2.72 -0.02 -24.66
C ARG A 343 2.88 -1.53 -24.75
N ILE A 344 1.99 -2.24 -24.09
CA ILE A 344 2.05 -3.69 -23.90
C ILE A 344 0.81 -4.30 -24.53
N PRO A 345 0.93 -5.20 -25.53
CA PRO A 345 -0.21 -5.94 -26.04
C PRO A 345 -1.01 -6.63 -24.93
N ASN A 346 -2.34 -6.60 -25.03
CA ASN A 346 -3.21 -7.18 -23.98
C ASN A 346 -2.93 -8.67 -23.71
N LYS A 347 -2.49 -9.41 -24.75
CA LYS A 347 -2.19 -10.85 -24.67
C LYS A 347 -0.73 -11.16 -24.34
N ALA A 348 0.14 -10.14 -24.20
CA ALA A 348 1.55 -10.35 -23.95
C ALA A 348 1.79 -11.12 -22.64
N THR A 349 2.68 -12.09 -22.73
CA THR A 349 3.14 -12.90 -21.59
C THR A 349 4.18 -12.15 -20.75
N PRO A 350 4.43 -12.58 -19.50
CA PRO A 350 5.50 -12.00 -18.68
C PRO A 350 6.89 -12.08 -19.33
N GLU A 351 7.18 -13.16 -20.03
CA GLU A 351 8.46 -13.40 -20.73
C GLU A 351 8.65 -12.45 -21.93
N GLU A 352 7.58 -12.21 -22.70
CA GLU A 352 7.59 -11.24 -23.80
C GLU A 352 7.76 -9.82 -23.27
N LEU A 353 7.07 -9.48 -22.18
CA LEU A 353 7.24 -8.19 -21.51
C LEU A 353 8.68 -7.99 -21.02
N ALA A 354 9.30 -9.02 -20.46
CA ALA A 354 10.67 -8.95 -19.98
C ALA A 354 11.67 -8.71 -21.12
N ARG A 355 11.48 -9.36 -22.28
CA ARG A 355 12.29 -9.14 -23.49
C ARG A 355 12.12 -7.74 -24.09
N ALA A 356 10.90 -7.20 -24.07
CA ALA A 356 10.63 -5.84 -24.53
C ALA A 356 11.17 -4.76 -23.58
N PHE A 357 11.49 -5.13 -22.34
CA PHE A 357 12.06 -4.23 -21.34
C PHE A 357 13.59 -4.06 -21.52
N GLU A 358 14.29 -5.03 -22.06
CA GLU A 358 15.75 -5.01 -22.34
C GLU A 358 16.07 -4.09 -23.52
#